data_02a7739e969c231108ccecdd7807735b
#
_entry.id   02a7739e969c231108ccecdd7807735b
#
_cell.length_a   1.000
_cell.length_b   1.000
_cell.length_c   1.000
_cell.angle_alpha   90.00
_cell.angle_beta   90.00
_cell.angle_gamma   90.00
#
_symmetry.space_group_name_H-M   'P 1'
#
loop_
_entity.id
_entity.type
_entity.pdbx_description
1 polymer ?
#
loop_
_entity_poly.entity_id
_entity_poly.type
_entity_poly.pdbx_seq_one_letter_code
_entity_poly.pdbx_strand_id
1 'polypeptide(L)'
;MKFEHLVQINDPSLPGIDWLTRQQLWFGLVARAWKPTRFVLGLEDAQVMQTSQQGNVTTLARVLNYGPFQIEDTIELIEEDRTKTRIVANQFCGDSTLTISIEEPESGELWLRFQYQVSDAPVSQGGPEVSSHDVDEIRKQAYRAADIDTVRMIRELAMVMPANQADNRKDH
;
A
#
# COMPACT_ATOMS: atom_id res chain seq x y z
N MET A 1 15.13 -9.49 -1.19
CA MET A 1 15.14 -8.27 -2.04
C MET A 1 14.65 -7.09 -1.22
N LYS A 2 15.34 -5.97 -1.31
CA LYS A 2 14.89 -4.67 -0.80
C LYS A 2 14.69 -3.73 -1.97
N PHE A 3 13.58 -3.01 -1.98
CA PHE A 3 13.24 -2.09 -3.05
C PHE A 3 12.50 -0.88 -2.48
N GLU A 4 12.76 0.29 -3.04
CA GLU A 4 12.16 1.55 -2.62
C GLU A 4 11.72 2.35 -3.84
N HIS A 5 10.55 2.96 -3.74
CA HIS A 5 9.98 3.80 -4.78
C HIS A 5 9.33 5.03 -4.16
N LEU A 6 9.70 6.20 -4.65
CA LEU A 6 9.11 7.48 -4.27
C LEU A 6 8.16 7.95 -5.35
N VAL A 7 6.95 8.31 -4.96
CA VAL A 7 5.95 8.90 -5.85
C VAL A 7 5.57 10.28 -5.32
N GLN A 8 5.82 11.31 -6.12
CA GLN A 8 5.41 12.66 -5.79
C GLN A 8 3.89 12.82 -5.96
N ILE A 9 3.23 13.34 -4.93
CA ILE A 9 1.78 13.55 -4.93
C ILE A 9 1.44 14.95 -5.40
N ASN A 10 2.00 15.96 -4.74
CA ASN A 10 1.81 17.37 -5.11
C ASN A 10 3.04 17.86 -5.87
N ASP A 11 2.97 17.79 -7.20
CA ASP A 11 4.06 18.16 -8.09
C ASP A 11 3.79 19.51 -8.74
N PRO A 12 4.53 20.58 -8.36
CA PRO A 12 4.33 21.91 -8.92
C PRO A 12 4.73 22.01 -10.40
N SER A 13 5.50 21.05 -10.92
CA SER A 13 5.91 21.01 -12.33
C SER A 13 4.83 20.46 -13.26
N LEU A 14 3.78 19.84 -12.73
CA LEU A 14 2.69 19.24 -13.48
C LEU A 14 1.43 20.13 -13.40
N PRO A 15 1.13 20.96 -14.43
CA PRO A 15 -0.06 21.76 -14.44
C PRO A 15 -1.31 20.87 -14.59
N GLY A 16 -2.41 21.24 -13.90
CA GLY A 16 -3.68 20.52 -13.98
C GLY A 16 -3.81 19.33 -13.04
N ILE A 17 -2.83 19.06 -12.19
CA ILE A 17 -2.98 18.12 -11.09
C ILE A 17 -3.65 18.82 -9.91
N ASP A 18 -4.72 18.23 -9.37
CA ASP A 18 -5.30 18.65 -8.11
C ASP A 18 -4.38 18.26 -6.95
N TRP A 19 -4.00 19.24 -6.14
CA TRP A 19 -3.20 18.97 -4.95
C TRP A 19 -4.07 18.33 -3.88
N LEU A 20 -3.53 17.29 -3.26
CA LEU A 20 -4.16 16.62 -2.14
C LEU A 20 -3.69 17.22 -0.81
N THR A 21 -4.58 17.19 0.19
CA THR A 21 -4.21 17.42 1.58
C THR A 21 -3.62 16.13 2.16
N ARG A 22 -2.88 16.26 3.26
CA ARG A 22 -2.38 15.11 3.99
C ARG A 22 -3.52 14.19 4.46
N GLN A 23 -4.64 14.77 4.89
CA GLN A 23 -5.83 14.03 5.31
C GLN A 23 -6.45 13.24 4.16
N GLN A 24 -6.54 13.81 2.97
CA GLN A 24 -7.02 13.09 1.78
C GLN A 24 -6.11 11.93 1.42
N LEU A 25 -4.80 12.14 1.48
CA LEU A 25 -3.81 11.09 1.22
C LEU A 25 -3.91 9.97 2.27
N TRP A 26 -3.99 10.32 3.54
CA TRP A 26 -4.17 9.36 4.62
C TRP A 26 -5.47 8.57 4.49
N PHE A 27 -6.58 9.24 4.19
CA PHE A 27 -7.86 8.59 3.93
C PHE A 27 -7.75 7.54 2.83
N GLY A 28 -7.03 7.83 1.75
CA GLY A 28 -6.77 6.89 0.67
C GLY A 28 -5.99 5.65 1.14
N LEU A 29 -4.97 5.83 1.97
CA LEU A 29 -4.21 4.73 2.55
C LEU A 29 -5.06 3.86 3.49
N VAL A 30 -5.93 4.49 4.28
CA VAL A 30 -6.89 3.78 5.15
C VAL A 30 -7.90 2.99 4.30
N ALA A 31 -8.42 3.59 3.24
CA ALA A 31 -9.33 2.91 2.31
C ALA A 31 -8.65 1.68 1.67
N ARG A 32 -7.38 1.80 1.31
CA ARG A 32 -6.59 0.68 0.78
C ARG A 32 -6.44 -0.46 1.80
N ALA A 33 -6.31 -0.14 3.07
CA ALA A 33 -6.22 -1.14 4.13
C ALA A 33 -7.52 -1.90 4.34
N TRP A 34 -8.65 -1.19 4.39
CA TRP A 34 -9.97 -1.77 4.67
C TRP A 34 -10.62 -2.41 3.46
N LYS A 35 -10.40 -1.88 2.25
CA LYS A 35 -11.00 -2.34 0.99
C LYS A 35 -9.94 -2.46 -0.12
N PRO A 36 -8.95 -3.36 0.04
CA PRO A 36 -7.84 -3.46 -0.89
C PRO A 36 -8.24 -3.95 -2.29
N THR A 37 -9.42 -4.52 -2.46
CA THR A 37 -9.89 -5.01 -3.76
C THR A 37 -9.95 -3.94 -4.86
N ARG A 38 -10.09 -2.67 -4.47
CA ARG A 38 -10.05 -1.54 -5.41
C ARG A 38 -8.64 -1.14 -5.83
N PHE A 39 -7.63 -1.58 -5.08
CA PHE A 39 -6.23 -1.16 -5.24
C PHE A 39 -5.32 -2.26 -5.79
N VAL A 40 -5.66 -3.51 -5.53
CA VAL A 40 -4.79 -4.66 -5.84
C VAL A 40 -5.39 -5.47 -6.98
N LEU A 41 -4.66 -5.50 -8.08
CA LEU A 41 -5.07 -6.28 -9.26
C LEU A 41 -5.09 -7.78 -8.94
N GLY A 42 -6.16 -8.45 -9.35
CA GLY A 42 -6.33 -9.89 -9.13
C GLY A 42 -6.84 -10.27 -7.75
N LEU A 43 -6.99 -9.33 -6.83
CA LEU A 43 -7.60 -9.58 -5.54
C LEU A 43 -9.13 -9.60 -5.68
N GLU A 44 -9.75 -10.73 -5.42
CA GLU A 44 -11.19 -10.93 -5.59
C GLU A 44 -11.99 -10.50 -4.36
N ASP A 45 -11.47 -10.81 -3.17
CA ASP A 45 -12.13 -10.47 -1.90
C ASP A 45 -11.10 -10.27 -0.78
N ALA A 46 -11.48 -9.51 0.22
CA ALA A 46 -10.67 -9.30 1.42
C ALA A 46 -11.57 -9.18 2.64
N GLN A 47 -11.20 -9.87 3.72
CA GLN A 47 -11.92 -9.85 4.97
C GLN A 47 -11.01 -9.41 6.11
N VAL A 48 -11.47 -8.45 6.91
CA VAL A 48 -10.82 -8.08 8.17
C VAL A 48 -11.32 -9.00 9.26
N MET A 49 -10.45 -9.88 9.75
CA MET A 49 -10.79 -10.91 10.74
C MET A 49 -10.67 -10.37 12.17
N GLN A 50 -9.73 -9.49 12.40
CA GLN A 50 -9.47 -8.90 13.71
C GLN A 50 -9.02 -7.46 13.58
N THR A 51 -9.43 -6.62 14.53
CA THR A 51 -9.04 -5.23 14.64
C THR A 51 -8.59 -4.95 16.06
N SER A 52 -7.48 -4.27 16.22
CA SER A 52 -7.04 -3.75 17.51
C SER A 52 -6.54 -2.32 17.36
N GLN A 53 -6.63 -1.54 18.43
CA GLN A 53 -6.14 -0.17 18.46
C GLN A 53 -5.36 0.05 19.75
N GLN A 54 -4.17 0.63 19.62
CA GLN A 54 -3.31 1.00 20.72
C GLN A 54 -2.66 2.34 20.42
N GLY A 55 -3.07 3.38 21.15
CA GLY A 55 -2.64 4.75 20.86
C GLY A 55 -3.10 5.18 19.47
N ASN A 56 -2.16 5.66 18.66
CA ASN A 56 -2.40 6.08 17.28
C ASN A 56 -2.18 4.96 16.25
N VAL A 57 -2.05 3.71 16.69
CA VAL A 57 -1.85 2.55 15.82
C VAL A 57 -3.10 1.68 15.80
N THR A 58 -3.66 1.49 14.62
CA THR A 58 -4.73 0.52 14.37
C THR A 58 -4.14 -0.66 13.60
N THR A 59 -4.36 -1.87 14.09
CA THR A 59 -3.88 -3.09 13.46
C THR A 59 -5.04 -3.91 12.95
N LEU A 60 -4.97 -4.33 11.68
CA LEU A 60 -5.95 -5.19 11.04
C LEU A 60 -5.28 -6.52 10.69
N ALA A 61 -5.89 -7.64 11.11
CA ALA A 61 -5.56 -8.96 10.59
C ALA A 61 -6.56 -9.31 9.48
N ARG A 62 -6.06 -9.63 8.28
CA ARG A 62 -6.88 -9.80 7.09
C ARG A 62 -6.64 -11.14 6.42
N VAL A 63 -7.67 -11.62 5.70
CA VAL A 63 -7.57 -12.70 4.74
C VAL A 63 -7.82 -12.13 3.35
N LEU A 64 -6.86 -12.32 2.45
CA LEU A 64 -6.88 -11.85 1.08
C LEU A 64 -7.13 -13.04 0.15
N ASN A 65 -8.22 -12.98 -0.61
CA ASN A 65 -8.60 -14.04 -1.54
C ASN A 65 -8.27 -13.63 -2.98
N TYR A 66 -7.34 -14.36 -3.59
CA TYR A 66 -6.93 -14.18 -4.99
C TYR A 66 -7.62 -15.18 -5.95
N GLY A 67 -8.60 -15.95 -5.49
CA GLY A 67 -9.26 -17.01 -6.24
C GLY A 67 -8.57 -18.36 -6.03
N PRO A 68 -7.48 -18.68 -6.75
CA PRO A 68 -6.77 -19.96 -6.57
C PRO A 68 -6.12 -20.15 -5.20
N PHE A 69 -5.82 -19.07 -4.49
CA PHE A 69 -5.16 -19.11 -3.18
C PHE A 69 -5.59 -17.94 -2.30
N GLN A 70 -5.38 -18.11 -0.99
CA GLN A 70 -5.60 -17.09 0.02
C GLN A 70 -4.30 -16.77 0.73
N ILE A 71 -4.15 -15.51 1.13
CA ILE A 71 -3.03 -15.01 1.92
C ILE A 71 -3.55 -14.34 3.16
N GLU A 72 -2.94 -14.63 4.30
CA GLU A 72 -3.17 -13.90 5.54
C GLU A 72 -2.11 -12.83 5.70
N ASP A 73 -2.52 -11.63 6.03
CA ASP A 73 -1.62 -10.53 6.33
C ASP A 73 -2.05 -9.75 7.58
N THR A 74 -1.14 -8.91 8.05
CA THR A 74 -1.41 -7.96 9.11
C THR A 74 -0.98 -6.58 8.61
N ILE A 75 -1.85 -5.58 8.76
CA ILE A 75 -1.53 -4.20 8.43
C ILE A 75 -1.68 -3.31 9.66
N GLU A 76 -0.64 -2.53 9.93
CA GLU A 76 -0.63 -1.47 10.94
C GLU A 76 -0.87 -0.13 10.26
N LEU A 77 -1.82 0.64 10.81
CA LEU A 77 -2.14 2.01 10.41
C LEU A 77 -1.63 2.93 11.51
N ILE A 78 -0.50 3.60 11.27
CA ILE A 78 0.04 4.63 12.17
C ILE A 78 -0.52 5.97 11.70
N GLU A 79 -1.45 6.53 12.46
CA GLU A 79 -2.31 7.64 12.07
C GLU A 79 -1.55 8.79 11.41
N GLU A 80 -1.97 9.17 10.22
CA GLU A 80 -1.43 10.26 9.39
C GLU A 80 0.07 10.16 9.07
N ASP A 81 0.69 9.00 9.31
CA ASP A 81 2.13 8.81 9.09
C ASP A 81 2.43 7.72 8.05
N ARG A 82 2.03 6.49 8.30
CA ARG A 82 2.37 5.35 7.44
C ARG A 82 1.46 4.15 7.66
N THR A 83 1.48 3.26 6.68
CA THR A 83 0.95 1.91 6.80
C THR A 83 2.09 0.91 6.71
N LYS A 84 2.00 -0.20 7.44
CA LYS A 84 2.97 -1.29 7.37
C LYS A 84 2.23 -2.61 7.25
N THR A 85 2.37 -3.24 6.10
CA THR A 85 1.78 -4.55 5.79
C THR A 85 2.82 -5.63 5.93
N ARG A 86 2.49 -6.72 6.60
CA ARG A 86 3.36 -7.87 6.76
C ARG A 86 2.66 -9.15 6.37
N ILE A 87 3.32 -9.94 5.52
CA ILE A 87 2.95 -11.30 5.17
C ILE A 87 4.01 -12.23 5.73
N VAL A 88 3.60 -13.22 6.52
CA VAL A 88 4.49 -14.29 6.99
C VAL A 88 4.58 -15.36 5.92
N ALA A 89 5.78 -15.91 5.72
CA ALA A 89 6.02 -16.94 4.72
C ALA A 89 5.03 -18.11 4.83
N ASN A 90 4.52 -18.53 3.71
CA ASN A 90 3.65 -19.68 3.56
C ASN A 90 4.02 -20.48 2.31
N GLN A 91 3.21 -21.47 1.95
CA GLN A 91 3.51 -22.31 0.77
C GLN A 91 3.46 -21.56 -0.58
N PHE A 92 2.87 -20.35 -0.61
CA PHE A 92 2.68 -19.57 -1.85
C PHE A 92 3.65 -18.39 -1.95
N CYS A 93 4.13 -17.85 -0.83
CA CYS A 93 5.00 -16.68 -0.82
C CYS A 93 5.97 -16.70 0.37
N GLY A 94 7.11 -16.03 0.20
CA GLY A 94 8.04 -15.77 1.28
C GLY A 94 7.58 -14.63 2.21
N ASP A 95 8.31 -14.43 3.30
CA ASP A 95 8.08 -13.26 4.18
C ASP A 95 8.19 -11.97 3.38
N SER A 96 7.25 -11.09 3.56
CA SER A 96 7.30 -9.78 2.93
C SER A 96 6.76 -8.69 3.84
N THR A 97 7.31 -7.49 3.66
CA THR A 97 6.85 -6.28 4.33
C THR A 97 6.76 -5.16 3.30
N LEU A 98 5.64 -4.44 3.30
CA LEU A 98 5.48 -3.19 2.57
C LEU A 98 5.17 -2.08 3.55
N THR A 99 6.01 -1.06 3.58
CA THR A 99 5.76 0.17 4.32
C THR A 99 5.48 1.30 3.34
N ILE A 100 4.35 1.99 3.52
CA ILE A 100 3.98 3.17 2.73
C ILE A 100 3.95 4.36 3.68
N SER A 101 4.89 5.29 3.52
CA SER A 101 5.05 6.46 4.38
C SER A 101 4.66 7.73 3.65
N ILE A 102 3.98 8.64 4.36
CA ILE A 102 3.72 9.99 3.88
C ILE A 102 4.93 10.85 4.25
N GLU A 103 5.53 11.50 3.27
CA GLU A 103 6.61 12.45 3.45
C GLU A 103 6.18 13.84 3.00
N GLU A 104 6.47 14.82 3.82
CA GLU A 104 6.16 16.24 3.57
C GLU A 104 7.38 17.08 3.93
N PRO A 105 8.41 17.13 3.03
CA PRO A 105 9.65 17.85 3.30
C PRO A 105 9.41 19.36 3.50
N GLU A 106 8.45 19.93 2.77
CA GLU A 106 7.95 21.29 2.98
C GLU A 106 6.42 21.27 2.99
N SER A 107 5.79 22.26 3.62
CA SER A 107 4.34 22.31 3.75
C SER A 107 3.61 22.20 2.41
N GLY A 108 2.77 21.19 2.28
CA GLY A 108 2.01 20.88 1.07
C GLY A 108 2.75 20.05 0.03
N GLU A 109 4.05 19.87 0.12
CA GLU A 109 4.85 19.02 -0.76
C GLU A 109 4.75 17.56 -0.31
N LEU A 110 3.74 16.86 -0.78
CA LEU A 110 3.48 15.48 -0.37
C LEU A 110 4.10 14.47 -1.31
N TRP A 111 4.72 13.45 -0.71
CA TRP A 111 5.26 12.27 -1.35
C TRP A 111 4.79 11.01 -0.65
N LEU A 112 4.68 9.91 -1.38
CA LEU A 112 4.57 8.56 -0.82
C LEU A 112 5.87 7.81 -1.07
N ARG A 113 6.43 7.25 -0.01
CA ARG A 113 7.55 6.33 -0.06
C ARG A 113 7.04 4.91 0.13
N PHE A 114 7.28 4.05 -0.86
CA PHE A 114 6.98 2.63 -0.84
C PHE A 114 8.28 1.87 -0.58
N GLN A 115 8.34 1.13 0.52
CA GLN A 115 9.51 0.34 0.89
C GLN A 115 9.13 -1.13 0.99
N TYR A 116 9.77 -1.95 0.17
CA TYR A 116 9.55 -3.39 0.09
C TYR A 116 10.72 -4.14 0.67
N GLN A 117 10.41 -5.14 1.50
CA GLN A 117 11.35 -6.17 1.91
C GLN A 117 10.70 -7.51 1.62
N VAL A 118 11.31 -8.29 0.74
CA VAL A 118 10.77 -9.58 0.28
C VAL A 118 11.85 -10.62 0.41
N SER A 119 11.59 -11.69 1.17
CA SER A 119 12.47 -12.86 1.19
C SER A 119 12.21 -13.73 -0.03
N ASP A 120 13.20 -14.54 -0.40
CA ASP A 120 13.06 -15.46 -1.52
C ASP A 120 11.94 -16.45 -1.25
N ALA A 121 11.07 -16.65 -2.26
CA ALA A 121 10.06 -17.70 -2.18
C ALA A 121 10.73 -19.08 -2.17
N PRO A 122 10.14 -20.10 -1.49
CA PRO A 122 10.64 -21.44 -1.56
C PRO A 122 10.70 -21.89 -3.04
N VAL A 123 11.90 -22.33 -3.47
CA VAL A 123 12.11 -22.76 -4.85
C VAL A 123 11.30 -24.03 -5.08
N SER A 124 10.27 -23.94 -5.92
CA SER A 124 9.61 -25.14 -6.45
C SER A 124 10.61 -25.83 -7.39
N GLN A 125 11.05 -27.03 -7.02
CA GLN A 125 11.93 -27.83 -7.87
C GLN A 125 11.24 -28.15 -9.20
N GLY A 126 11.81 -27.69 -10.33
CA GLY A 126 11.43 -28.17 -11.65
C GLY A 126 11.04 -27.16 -12.72
N GLY A 127 11.28 -25.87 -12.53
CA GLY A 127 11.11 -24.85 -13.57
C GLY A 127 12.40 -24.50 -14.31
N PRO A 128 12.34 -23.84 -15.51
CA PRO A 128 13.53 -23.34 -16.17
C PRO A 128 14.27 -22.36 -15.22
N GLU A 129 15.61 -22.46 -15.21
CA GLU A 129 16.46 -21.55 -14.43
C GLU A 129 16.31 -20.11 -14.97
N VAL A 130 15.41 -19.34 -14.34
CA VAL A 130 15.38 -17.90 -14.50
C VAL A 130 16.35 -17.32 -13.47
N SER A 131 17.26 -16.43 -13.88
CA SER A 131 18.20 -15.85 -12.96
C SER A 131 17.46 -15.09 -11.85
N SER A 132 17.96 -15.15 -10.62
CA SER A 132 17.36 -14.41 -9.50
C SER A 132 17.31 -12.90 -9.76
N HIS A 133 18.28 -12.39 -10.50
CA HIS A 133 18.34 -10.99 -10.91
C HIS A 133 17.18 -10.60 -11.83
N ASP A 134 16.87 -11.43 -12.83
CA ASP A 134 15.77 -11.16 -13.77
C ASP A 134 14.42 -11.20 -13.07
N VAL A 135 14.24 -12.14 -12.13
CA VAL A 135 13.02 -12.21 -11.29
C VAL A 135 12.86 -10.95 -10.44
N ASP A 136 13.93 -10.46 -9.83
CA ASP A 136 13.89 -9.24 -9.02
C ASP A 136 13.57 -7.99 -9.84
N GLU A 137 14.12 -7.88 -11.06
CA GLU A 137 13.80 -6.75 -11.95
C GLU A 137 12.33 -6.76 -12.39
N ILE A 138 11.77 -7.93 -12.70
CA ILE A 138 10.35 -8.09 -13.01
C ILE A 138 9.49 -7.69 -11.81
N ARG A 139 9.85 -8.12 -10.60
CA ARG A 139 9.15 -7.72 -9.37
C ARG A 139 9.18 -6.22 -9.14
N LYS A 140 10.32 -5.58 -9.30
CA LYS A 140 10.46 -4.13 -9.15
C LYS A 140 9.59 -3.35 -10.13
N GLN A 141 9.50 -3.80 -11.37
CA GLN A 141 8.61 -3.20 -12.37
C GLN A 141 7.13 -3.36 -11.98
N ALA A 142 6.74 -4.54 -11.50
CA ALA A 142 5.39 -4.80 -11.03
C ALA A 142 5.03 -3.93 -9.81
N TYR A 143 5.96 -3.76 -8.87
CA TYR A 143 5.75 -2.89 -7.70
C TYR A 143 5.61 -1.43 -8.09
N ARG A 144 6.44 -0.91 -9.01
CA ARG A 144 6.30 0.46 -9.52
C ARG A 144 4.94 0.69 -10.16
N ALA A 145 4.48 -0.24 -10.97
CA ALA A 145 3.16 -0.16 -11.60
C ALA A 145 2.04 -0.17 -10.56
N ALA A 146 2.12 -1.05 -9.57
CA ALA A 146 1.16 -1.15 -8.46
C ALA A 146 1.13 0.13 -7.61
N ASP A 147 2.28 0.73 -7.33
CA ASP A 147 2.41 1.97 -6.56
C ASP A 147 1.76 3.14 -7.29
N ILE A 148 1.98 3.25 -8.60
CA ILE A 148 1.35 4.27 -9.46
C ILE A 148 -0.17 4.09 -9.48
N ASP A 149 -0.65 2.86 -9.61
CA ASP A 149 -2.08 2.55 -9.56
C ASP A 149 -2.70 2.88 -8.20
N THR A 150 -1.97 2.63 -7.11
CA THR A 150 -2.39 3.03 -5.77
C THR A 150 -2.59 4.54 -5.68
N VAL A 151 -1.64 5.34 -6.15
CA VAL A 151 -1.73 6.81 -6.16
C VAL A 151 -2.90 7.28 -7.02
N ARG A 152 -3.09 6.68 -8.19
CA ARG A 152 -4.22 7.00 -9.07
C ARG A 152 -5.56 6.76 -8.38
N MET A 153 -5.71 5.63 -7.70
CA MET A 153 -6.94 5.31 -6.95
C MET A 153 -7.17 6.26 -5.79
N ILE A 154 -6.11 6.65 -5.07
CA ILE A 154 -6.21 7.65 -4.00
C ILE A 154 -6.71 8.98 -4.53
N ARG A 155 -6.23 9.43 -5.70
CA ARG A 155 -6.71 10.65 -6.35
C ARG A 155 -8.18 10.56 -6.73
N GLU A 156 -8.62 9.43 -7.27
CA GLU A 156 -10.04 9.22 -7.60
C GLU A 156 -10.93 9.29 -6.34
N LEU A 157 -10.52 8.70 -5.24
CA LEU A 157 -11.23 8.78 -3.97
C LEU A 157 -11.26 10.21 -3.41
N ALA A 158 -10.18 10.96 -3.55
CA ALA A 158 -10.11 12.35 -3.10
C ALA A 158 -11.08 13.28 -3.85
N MET A 159 -11.40 12.98 -5.11
CA MET A 159 -12.35 13.76 -5.90
C MET A 159 -13.78 13.72 -5.32
N VAL A 160 -14.15 12.61 -4.67
CA VAL A 160 -15.47 12.44 -4.03
C VAL A 160 -15.47 12.79 -2.54
N MET A 161 -14.31 13.13 -1.98
CA MET A 161 -14.12 13.56 -0.60
C MET A 161 -13.62 15.01 -0.58
N PRO A 162 -14.50 16.01 -0.38
CA PRO A 162 -14.08 17.40 -0.27
C PRO A 162 -13.09 17.58 0.88
N ALA A 163 -12.06 18.43 0.68
CA ALA A 163 -11.03 18.72 1.67
C ALA A 163 -11.59 19.14 3.04
N ASN A 164 -12.77 19.79 3.05
CA ASN A 164 -13.46 20.27 4.25
C ASN A 164 -14.13 19.16 5.08
N GLN A 165 -14.33 17.96 4.53
CA GLN A 165 -14.92 16.84 5.29
C GLN A 165 -13.90 16.02 6.05
N ALA A 166 -12.63 16.13 5.72
CA ALA A 166 -11.55 15.47 6.44
C ALA A 166 -11.33 16.03 7.86
N ASP A 167 -11.72 17.29 8.07
CA ASP A 167 -11.51 18.01 9.33
C ASP A 167 -12.59 17.75 10.39
N ASN A 168 -13.77 17.29 9.98
CA ASN A 168 -14.91 17.08 10.89
C ASN A 168 -14.91 15.74 11.63
N ARG A 169 -13.91 14.89 11.46
CA ARG A 169 -13.80 13.62 12.18
C ARG A 169 -12.98 13.67 13.47
N LYS A 170 -12.44 14.84 13.81
CA LYS A 170 -11.68 15.03 15.06
C LYS A 170 -12.56 15.27 16.29
N ASP A 171 -13.87 15.42 16.13
CA ASP A 171 -14.80 15.78 17.22
C ASP A 171 -15.75 14.64 17.64
N HIS A 172 -15.41 13.40 17.34
CA HIS A 172 -16.20 12.25 17.84
C HIS A 172 -15.32 11.13 18.36
#